data_ba590a73a97542a468affd6ad2a332fb
#
_entry.id   ba590a73a97542a468affd6ad2a332fb
#
_cell.length_a   1.000
_cell.length_b   1.000
_cell.length_c   1.000
_cell.angle_alpha   90.00
_cell.angle_beta   90.00
_cell.angle_gamma   90.00
#
_symmetry.space_group_name_H-M   'P 1'
#
loop_
_entity.id
_entity.type
_entity.pdbx_description
1 polymer ?
#
loop_
_entity_poly.entity_id
_entity_poly.type
_entity_poly.pdbx_seq_one_letter_code
_entity_poly.pdbx_strand_id
1 'polypeptide(L)'
;MTTASQSWTEEMVAVAGSQLQVFKGGTGDPLLIIHDEMGHPGWLRYHQELAKDRTLVIPMLPGFGESAELDWMMSMHDLANWFLGALDDLKLENVDVVGFSLGGWLAAEMAVRCPQQFKRLVLVGAAGVRPSEGEIYDIFQVVAKSYIENSVLDASAVPEFKEVCPDEPSPEQLELWESAKESACRVSWRPYMHYPALPQLLPRLKRLPTKIIWGREDPIVPVSAGEIYHKSIPGSSLDIINQCGHRPEIEKTDEFIGLVKGFLTS
;
A
#
# COMPACT_ATOMS: atom_id res chain seq x y z
N MET A 1 17.22 -23.84 21.90
CA MET A 1 16.25 -23.20 20.98
C MET A 1 17.01 -22.15 20.23
N THR A 2 17.36 -22.41 19.00
CA THR A 2 18.04 -21.42 18.13
C THR A 2 16.98 -20.38 17.76
N THR A 3 17.11 -19.16 18.28
CA THR A 3 16.37 -18.01 17.79
C THR A 3 16.66 -17.88 16.32
N ALA A 4 15.65 -18.11 15.47
CA ALA A 4 15.76 -17.79 14.06
C ALA A 4 16.16 -16.32 13.96
N SER A 5 17.27 -16.03 13.30
CA SER A 5 17.70 -14.64 13.07
C SER A 5 16.60 -13.95 12.29
N GLN A 6 16.10 -12.83 12.81
CA GLN A 6 15.11 -12.00 12.15
C GLN A 6 15.61 -11.69 10.73
N SER A 7 14.82 -12.04 9.73
CA SER A 7 15.22 -11.91 8.32
C SER A 7 15.06 -10.48 7.77
N TRP A 8 14.73 -9.53 8.62
CA TRP A 8 14.49 -8.12 8.30
C TRP A 8 15.02 -7.22 9.41
N THR A 9 15.24 -5.96 9.09
CA THR A 9 15.70 -4.90 9.98
C THR A 9 14.73 -3.73 9.96
N GLU A 10 14.75 -2.96 11.04
CA GLU A 10 14.04 -1.71 11.18
C GLU A 10 15.06 -0.62 11.49
N GLU A 11 15.00 0.49 10.77
CA GLU A 11 15.93 1.61 10.94
C GLU A 11 15.23 2.97 10.73
N MET A 12 15.71 4.00 11.43
CA MET A 12 15.34 5.38 11.16
C MET A 12 16.29 5.96 10.11
N VAL A 13 15.73 6.40 8.99
CA VAL A 13 16.49 6.92 7.84
C VAL A 13 16.19 8.40 7.63
N ALA A 14 17.24 9.21 7.54
CA ALA A 14 17.10 10.62 7.19
C ALA A 14 16.79 10.76 5.69
N VAL A 15 15.65 11.35 5.33
CA VAL A 15 15.19 11.53 3.95
C VAL A 15 14.49 12.87 3.78
N ALA A 16 14.76 13.58 2.70
CA ALA A 16 14.08 14.83 2.30
C ALA A 16 13.89 15.82 3.45
N GLY A 17 14.91 15.93 4.33
CA GLY A 17 14.89 16.82 5.49
C GLY A 17 14.07 16.34 6.68
N SER A 18 13.67 15.07 6.71
CA SER A 18 12.88 14.42 7.75
C SER A 18 13.46 13.06 8.14
N GLN A 19 12.73 12.29 8.95
CA GLN A 19 13.08 10.94 9.39
C GLN A 19 11.95 9.98 9.05
N LEU A 20 12.27 8.88 8.38
CA LEU A 20 11.34 7.77 8.16
C LEU A 20 11.82 6.51 8.88
N GLN A 21 10.89 5.81 9.50
CA GLN A 21 11.03 4.43 9.91
C GLN A 21 10.96 3.55 8.65
N VAL A 22 11.96 2.71 8.44
CA VAL A 22 12.04 1.86 7.25
C VAL A 22 12.31 0.42 7.64
N PHE A 23 11.44 -0.47 7.19
CA PHE A 23 11.66 -1.92 7.31
C PHE A 23 12.36 -2.42 6.04
N LYS A 24 13.41 -3.22 6.22
CA LYS A 24 14.17 -3.81 5.11
C LYS A 24 14.42 -5.28 5.34
N GLY A 25 14.31 -6.09 4.30
CA GLY A 25 14.65 -7.52 4.39
C GLY A 25 14.72 -8.20 3.02
N GLY A 26 15.35 -9.36 2.98
CA GLY A 26 15.50 -10.12 1.75
C GLY A 26 16.78 -9.78 0.97
N THR A 27 16.87 -10.31 -0.24
CA THR A 27 18.03 -10.16 -1.14
C THR A 27 17.57 -10.10 -2.59
N GLY A 28 18.30 -9.36 -3.42
CA GLY A 28 18.00 -9.17 -4.85
C GLY A 28 17.67 -7.71 -5.17
N ASP A 29 17.05 -7.46 -6.33
CA ASP A 29 16.66 -6.13 -6.77
C ASP A 29 15.68 -5.50 -5.75
N PRO A 30 15.77 -4.18 -5.52
CA PRO A 30 14.87 -3.51 -4.59
C PRO A 30 13.41 -3.59 -5.05
N LEU A 31 12.51 -3.79 -4.09
CA LEU A 31 11.07 -3.71 -4.24
C LEU A 31 10.54 -2.73 -3.19
N LEU A 32 10.05 -1.60 -3.64
CA LEU A 32 9.38 -0.64 -2.77
C LEU A 32 7.96 -1.14 -2.46
N ILE A 33 7.64 -1.25 -1.18
CA ILE A 33 6.29 -1.55 -0.72
C ILE A 33 5.75 -0.34 0.02
N ILE A 34 4.59 0.16 -0.41
CA ILE A 34 3.91 1.29 0.21
C ILE A 34 2.64 0.76 0.87
N HIS A 35 2.59 0.91 2.21
CA HIS A 35 1.52 0.39 3.06
C HIS A 35 0.17 1.11 2.83
N ASP A 36 -0.88 0.53 3.36
CA ASP A 36 -2.23 1.08 3.37
C ASP A 36 -2.41 2.20 4.41
N GLU A 37 -3.63 2.67 4.61
CA GLU A 37 -4.02 3.73 5.55
C GLU A 37 -3.88 3.34 7.03
N MET A 38 -3.64 2.07 7.34
CA MET A 38 -3.43 1.58 8.71
C MET A 38 -1.95 1.37 9.06
N GLY A 39 -1.05 1.62 8.11
CA GLY A 39 0.39 1.43 8.28
C GLY A 39 0.86 0.02 7.92
N HIS A 40 2.12 -0.27 8.25
CA HIS A 40 2.71 -1.59 8.00
C HIS A 40 2.25 -2.60 9.06
N PRO A 41 1.62 -3.71 8.64
CA PRO A 41 0.99 -4.65 9.58
C PRO A 41 1.98 -5.60 10.28
N GLY A 42 3.29 -5.41 10.12
CA GLY A 42 4.32 -6.35 10.54
C GLY A 42 4.82 -7.22 9.39
N TRP A 43 5.79 -8.10 9.69
CA TRP A 43 6.44 -8.93 8.66
C TRP A 43 5.68 -10.23 8.44
N LEU A 44 4.67 -10.19 7.59
CA LEU A 44 3.75 -11.29 7.29
C LEU A 44 4.32 -12.27 6.24
N ARG A 45 3.62 -13.36 5.98
CA ARG A 45 4.02 -14.42 5.06
C ARG A 45 4.31 -13.89 3.64
N TYR A 46 3.52 -12.98 3.12
CA TYR A 46 3.77 -12.43 1.79
C TYR A 46 5.10 -11.65 1.70
N HIS A 47 5.48 -10.94 2.77
CA HIS A 47 6.79 -10.31 2.85
C HIS A 47 7.92 -11.36 2.83
N GLN A 48 7.78 -12.43 3.64
CA GLN A 48 8.76 -13.52 3.68
C GLN A 48 8.96 -14.15 2.31
N GLU A 49 7.87 -14.37 1.58
CA GLU A 49 7.90 -14.99 0.26
C GLU A 49 8.50 -14.05 -0.81
N LEU A 50 8.16 -12.76 -0.81
CA LEU A 50 8.73 -11.78 -1.74
C LEU A 50 10.21 -11.51 -1.42
N ALA A 51 10.61 -11.53 -0.15
CA ALA A 51 11.98 -11.32 0.31
C ALA A 51 12.96 -12.43 -0.11
N LYS A 52 12.47 -13.58 -0.58
CA LYS A 52 13.34 -14.64 -1.12
C LYS A 52 14.08 -14.21 -2.39
N ASP A 53 13.46 -13.32 -3.19
CA ASP A 53 13.95 -12.94 -4.51
C ASP A 53 14.15 -11.42 -4.66
N ARG A 54 13.74 -10.63 -3.64
CA ARG A 54 13.76 -9.17 -3.65
C ARG A 54 14.29 -8.61 -2.32
N THR A 55 14.94 -7.47 -2.38
CA THR A 55 15.19 -6.64 -1.20
C THR A 55 13.97 -5.75 -0.98
N LEU A 56 13.14 -6.09 -0.01
CA LEU A 56 11.97 -5.27 0.33
C LEU A 56 12.44 -4.02 1.04
N VAL A 57 11.90 -2.87 0.64
CA VAL A 57 12.05 -1.57 1.29
C VAL A 57 10.66 -1.05 1.59
N ILE A 58 10.31 -0.96 2.87
CA ILE A 58 8.97 -0.63 3.34
C ILE A 58 9.06 0.59 4.26
N PRO A 59 9.03 1.82 3.71
CA PRO A 59 9.00 3.02 4.53
C PRO A 59 7.62 3.23 5.14
N MET A 60 7.58 3.55 6.43
CA MET A 60 6.40 4.13 7.06
C MET A 60 6.24 5.55 6.55
N LEU A 61 5.07 5.88 6.02
CA LEU A 61 4.80 7.22 5.50
C LEU A 61 4.87 8.27 6.62
N PRO A 62 5.12 9.56 6.31
CA PRO A 62 5.15 10.62 7.32
C PRO A 62 3.90 10.63 8.21
N GLY A 63 4.13 10.64 9.52
CA GLY A 63 3.08 10.55 10.55
C GLY A 63 2.60 9.14 10.88
N PHE A 64 3.13 8.10 10.22
CA PHE A 64 2.84 6.71 10.54
C PHE A 64 3.99 6.08 11.33
N GLY A 65 3.65 5.22 12.31
CA GLY A 65 4.64 4.58 13.17
C GLY A 65 5.56 5.59 13.84
N GLU A 66 6.87 5.35 13.75
CA GLU A 66 7.91 6.25 14.28
C GLU A 66 8.37 7.32 13.25
N SER A 67 7.78 7.35 12.06
CA SER A 67 8.10 8.36 11.05
C SER A 67 7.65 9.74 11.49
N ALA A 68 8.51 10.74 11.29
CA ALA A 68 8.20 12.11 11.66
C ALA A 68 6.97 12.63 10.90
N GLU A 69 6.10 13.31 11.62
CA GLU A 69 5.00 14.05 11.04
C GLU A 69 5.49 15.35 10.38
N LEU A 70 4.86 15.73 9.28
CA LEU A 70 5.16 16.95 8.54
C LEU A 70 3.92 17.85 8.53
N ASP A 71 3.88 18.85 9.40
CA ASP A 71 2.71 19.73 9.61
C ASP A 71 2.15 20.38 8.34
N TRP A 72 3.03 20.67 7.38
CA TRP A 72 2.64 21.30 6.12
C TRP A 72 2.04 20.32 5.10
N MET A 73 2.14 19.00 5.35
CA MET A 73 1.67 17.95 4.44
C MET A 73 0.18 17.70 4.66
N MET A 74 -0.65 18.28 3.81
CA MET A 74 -2.11 18.31 3.98
C MET A 74 -2.87 17.67 2.82
N SER A 75 -2.16 17.06 1.87
CA SER A 75 -2.77 16.42 0.71
C SER A 75 -1.93 15.26 0.18
N MET A 76 -2.56 14.35 -0.56
CA MET A 76 -1.87 13.28 -1.29
C MET A 76 -0.85 13.85 -2.29
N HIS A 77 -1.10 15.05 -2.82
CA HIS A 77 -0.16 15.70 -3.73
C HIS A 77 1.11 16.18 -3.03
N ASP A 78 0.99 16.71 -1.81
CA ASP A 78 2.15 17.09 -1.00
C ASP A 78 2.98 15.85 -0.68
N LEU A 79 2.31 14.77 -0.23
CA LEU A 79 2.95 13.50 0.06
C LEU A 79 3.66 12.92 -1.17
N ALA A 80 3.00 12.89 -2.33
CA ALA A 80 3.58 12.35 -3.57
C ALA A 80 4.81 13.15 -4.03
N ASN A 81 4.75 14.47 -3.98
CA ASN A 81 5.89 15.32 -4.36
C ASN A 81 7.06 15.15 -3.39
N TRP A 82 6.80 15.14 -2.08
CA TRP A 82 7.82 14.95 -1.06
C TRP A 82 8.46 13.55 -1.16
N PHE A 83 7.62 12.53 -1.35
CA PHE A 83 8.09 11.14 -1.37
C PHE A 83 8.97 10.83 -2.59
N LEU A 84 8.73 11.49 -3.73
CA LEU A 84 9.64 11.41 -4.87
C LEU A 84 11.06 11.86 -4.50
N GLY A 85 11.21 12.95 -3.72
CA GLY A 85 12.51 13.36 -3.19
C GLY A 85 13.07 12.36 -2.16
N ALA A 86 12.21 11.75 -1.34
CA ALA A 86 12.64 10.73 -0.39
C ALA A 86 13.17 9.45 -1.07
N LEU A 87 12.68 9.10 -2.27
CA LEU A 87 13.20 7.97 -3.04
C LEU A 87 14.67 8.16 -3.44
N ASP A 88 15.09 9.39 -3.74
CA ASP A 88 16.49 9.70 -4.07
C ASP A 88 17.41 9.40 -2.88
N ASP A 89 17.03 9.85 -1.66
CA ASP A 89 17.78 9.59 -0.44
C ASP A 89 17.78 8.10 -0.04
N LEU A 90 16.68 7.39 -0.31
CA LEU A 90 16.58 5.93 -0.16
C LEU A 90 17.33 5.15 -1.25
N LYS A 91 17.89 5.84 -2.26
CA LYS A 91 18.60 5.24 -3.41
C LYS A 91 17.73 4.28 -4.21
N LEU A 92 16.46 4.63 -4.37
CA LEU A 92 15.46 3.86 -5.11
C LEU A 92 15.19 4.53 -6.46
N GLU A 93 16.02 4.23 -7.44
CA GLU A 93 15.86 4.69 -8.83
C GLU A 93 15.38 3.55 -9.72
N ASN A 94 14.45 3.84 -10.63
CA ASN A 94 13.89 2.84 -11.56
C ASN A 94 13.47 1.56 -10.83
N VAL A 95 12.70 1.73 -9.75
CA VAL A 95 12.35 0.67 -8.79
C VAL A 95 11.01 0.01 -9.13
N ASP A 96 10.89 -1.29 -8.86
CA ASP A 96 9.60 -1.97 -8.83
C ASP A 96 8.83 -1.51 -7.58
N VAL A 97 7.52 -1.23 -7.70
CA VAL A 97 6.70 -0.78 -6.57
C VAL A 97 5.40 -1.56 -6.46
N VAL A 98 5.04 -1.90 -5.22
CA VAL A 98 3.72 -2.45 -4.84
C VAL A 98 3.11 -1.47 -3.84
N GLY A 99 1.93 -0.93 -4.18
CA GLY A 99 1.19 -0.02 -3.29
C GLY A 99 -0.17 -0.60 -2.94
N PHE A 100 -0.48 -0.60 -1.64
CA PHE A 100 -1.74 -1.09 -1.07
C PHE A 100 -2.67 0.07 -0.73
N SER A 101 -3.92 0.01 -1.13
CA SER A 101 -4.95 0.99 -0.77
C SER A 101 -4.48 2.45 -0.91
N LEU A 102 -4.33 3.21 0.18
CA LEU A 102 -3.74 4.56 0.21
C LEU A 102 -2.34 4.60 -0.43
N GLY A 103 -1.50 3.61 -0.15
CA GLY A 103 -0.17 3.47 -0.76
C GLY A 103 -0.22 3.20 -2.25
N GLY A 104 -1.26 2.52 -2.72
CA GLY A 104 -1.54 2.35 -4.14
C GLY A 104 -1.90 3.67 -4.83
N TRP A 105 -2.70 4.50 -4.17
CA TRP A 105 -2.97 5.85 -4.65
C TRP A 105 -1.70 6.70 -4.68
N LEU A 106 -0.90 6.69 -3.62
CA LEU A 106 0.38 7.39 -3.59
C LEU A 106 1.31 6.94 -4.73
N ALA A 107 1.43 5.64 -4.96
CA ALA A 107 2.23 5.09 -6.05
C ALA A 107 1.75 5.58 -7.42
N ALA A 108 0.43 5.60 -7.66
CA ALA A 108 -0.15 6.12 -8.89
C ALA A 108 0.10 7.63 -9.06
N GLU A 109 -0.04 8.43 -8.00
CA GLU A 109 0.26 9.87 -7.99
C GLU A 109 1.72 10.18 -8.29
N MET A 110 2.65 9.44 -7.71
CA MET A 110 4.08 9.56 -8.03
C MET A 110 4.36 9.15 -9.47
N ALA A 111 3.80 8.03 -9.91
CA ALA A 111 4.04 7.50 -11.25
C ALA A 111 3.53 8.45 -12.35
N VAL A 112 2.38 9.10 -12.21
CA VAL A 112 1.90 10.08 -13.20
C VAL A 112 2.75 11.33 -13.26
N ARG A 113 3.49 11.68 -12.20
CA ARG A 113 4.45 12.80 -12.16
C ARG A 113 5.79 12.42 -12.75
N CYS A 114 6.36 11.32 -12.29
CA CYS A 114 7.70 10.85 -12.62
C CYS A 114 7.69 9.36 -13.03
N PRO A 115 7.10 8.99 -14.18
CA PRO A 115 6.98 7.59 -14.58
C PRO A 115 8.34 6.88 -14.75
N GLN A 116 9.40 7.62 -15.05
CA GLN A 116 10.77 7.09 -15.18
C GLN A 116 11.40 6.66 -13.85
N GLN A 117 10.81 7.06 -12.70
CA GLN A 117 11.26 6.67 -11.37
C GLN A 117 10.97 5.19 -11.10
N PHE A 118 10.05 4.60 -11.87
CA PHE A 118 9.52 3.27 -11.63
C PHE A 118 9.79 2.33 -12.81
N LYS A 119 10.15 1.09 -12.49
CA LYS A 119 10.36 0.01 -13.45
C LYS A 119 9.04 -0.70 -13.77
N ARG A 120 8.26 -1.01 -12.72
CA ARG A 120 6.94 -1.63 -12.78
C ARG A 120 6.09 -1.13 -11.62
N LEU A 121 4.77 -1.10 -11.83
CA LEU A 121 3.79 -0.65 -10.84
C LEU A 121 2.78 -1.76 -10.56
N VAL A 122 2.60 -2.12 -9.30
CA VAL A 122 1.53 -3.00 -8.82
C VAL A 122 0.62 -2.21 -7.90
N LEU A 123 -0.66 -2.11 -8.26
CA LEU A 123 -1.71 -1.46 -7.47
C LEU A 123 -2.63 -2.52 -6.88
N VAL A 124 -2.76 -2.54 -5.55
CA VAL A 124 -3.53 -3.53 -4.80
C VAL A 124 -4.64 -2.84 -4.03
N GLY A 125 -5.90 -3.08 -4.38
CA GLY A 125 -7.05 -2.44 -3.71
C GLY A 125 -6.96 -0.91 -3.66
N ALA A 126 -6.33 -0.27 -4.65
CA ALA A 126 -5.86 1.11 -4.56
C ALA A 126 -7.01 2.12 -4.45
N ALA A 127 -6.94 3.02 -3.45
CA ALA A 127 -7.74 4.24 -3.42
C ALA A 127 -7.34 5.20 -4.57
N GLY A 128 -7.83 6.44 -4.57
CA GLY A 128 -7.37 7.49 -5.50
C GLY A 128 -8.29 7.74 -6.68
N VAL A 129 -9.16 6.80 -7.04
CA VAL A 129 -10.22 6.99 -8.04
C VAL A 129 -11.59 6.78 -7.40
N ARG A 130 -12.58 7.55 -7.83
CA ARG A 130 -13.96 7.37 -7.36
C ARG A 130 -14.55 6.14 -8.05
N PRO A 131 -15.02 5.12 -7.32
CA PRO A 131 -15.66 3.95 -7.92
C PRO A 131 -16.91 4.35 -8.72
N SER A 132 -17.20 3.63 -9.79
CA SER A 132 -18.42 3.82 -10.58
C SER A 132 -19.65 3.15 -9.96
N GLU A 133 -19.41 2.12 -9.14
CA GLU A 133 -20.42 1.39 -8.39
C GLU A 133 -19.93 1.20 -6.95
N GLY A 134 -20.82 1.36 -5.96
CA GLY A 134 -20.49 1.35 -4.55
C GLY A 134 -19.85 2.65 -4.07
N GLU A 135 -19.42 2.67 -2.82
CA GLU A 135 -18.77 3.80 -2.16
C GLU A 135 -17.53 3.32 -1.41
N ILE A 136 -16.48 4.15 -1.34
CA ILE A 136 -15.32 3.87 -0.50
C ILE A 136 -15.76 3.91 0.95
N TYR A 137 -15.43 2.86 1.70
CA TYR A 137 -15.79 2.73 3.10
C TYR A 137 -15.18 3.86 3.93
N ASP A 138 -16.02 4.55 4.71
CA ASP A 138 -15.59 5.75 5.42
C ASP A 138 -14.87 5.40 6.74
N ILE A 139 -13.53 5.41 6.68
CA ILE A 139 -12.67 5.16 7.83
C ILE A 139 -12.89 6.15 8.99
N PHE A 140 -13.40 7.36 8.70
CA PHE A 140 -13.61 8.39 9.72
C PHE A 140 -14.83 8.12 10.59
N GLN A 141 -15.78 7.33 10.11
CA GLN A 141 -17.02 7.04 10.82
C GLN A 141 -16.92 5.85 11.77
N VAL A 142 -15.77 5.17 11.79
CA VAL A 142 -15.57 3.95 12.59
C VAL A 142 -14.29 4.02 13.38
N VAL A 143 -14.19 3.22 14.45
CA VAL A 143 -12.92 3.02 15.15
C VAL A 143 -11.98 2.19 14.28
N ALA A 144 -10.67 2.43 14.40
CA ALA A 144 -9.66 1.79 13.55
C ALA A 144 -9.73 0.25 13.57
N LYS A 145 -9.97 -0.35 14.74
CA LYS A 145 -10.14 -1.80 14.86
C LYS A 145 -11.27 -2.32 13.97
N SER A 146 -12.43 -1.68 14.00
CA SER A 146 -13.57 -2.10 13.16
C SER A 146 -13.30 -1.91 11.67
N TYR A 147 -12.52 -0.91 11.29
CA TYR A 147 -12.07 -0.76 9.91
C TYR A 147 -11.22 -1.95 9.45
N ILE A 148 -10.24 -2.35 10.28
CA ILE A 148 -9.37 -3.50 9.98
C ILE A 148 -10.20 -4.79 9.92
N GLU A 149 -11.11 -5.02 10.88
CA GLU A 149 -12.00 -6.18 10.89
C GLU A 149 -12.86 -6.28 9.62
N ASN A 150 -13.35 -5.14 9.13
CA ASN A 150 -14.15 -5.09 7.91
C ASN A 150 -13.33 -5.14 6.61
N SER A 151 -12.00 -5.08 6.67
CA SER A 151 -11.16 -5.08 5.47
C SER A 151 -11.01 -6.46 4.81
N VAL A 152 -11.37 -7.54 5.50
CA VAL A 152 -11.34 -8.91 4.98
C VAL A 152 -12.74 -9.48 4.85
N LEU A 153 -12.91 -10.40 3.92
CA LEU A 153 -14.22 -11.02 3.68
C LEU A 153 -14.64 -11.95 4.82
N ASP A 154 -13.71 -12.76 5.30
CA ASP A 154 -13.91 -13.68 6.42
C ASP A 154 -12.62 -13.82 7.25
N ALA A 155 -12.55 -13.09 8.35
CA ALA A 155 -11.40 -13.10 9.26
C ALA A 155 -11.07 -14.52 9.81
N SER A 156 -12.07 -15.39 9.95
CA SER A 156 -11.87 -16.75 10.45
C SER A 156 -11.15 -17.65 9.43
N ALA A 157 -11.24 -17.32 8.14
CA ALA A 157 -10.60 -18.04 7.06
C ALA A 157 -9.16 -17.54 6.75
N VAL A 158 -8.72 -16.46 7.41
CA VAL A 158 -7.39 -15.86 7.19
C VAL A 158 -6.46 -16.20 8.35
N PRO A 159 -5.48 -17.12 8.17
CA PRO A 159 -4.64 -17.60 9.27
C PRO A 159 -3.84 -16.50 9.98
N GLU A 160 -3.32 -15.53 9.22
CA GLU A 160 -2.50 -14.43 9.73
C GLU A 160 -3.32 -13.22 10.24
N PHE A 161 -4.66 -13.25 10.13
CA PHE A 161 -5.47 -12.08 10.48
C PHE A 161 -5.30 -11.67 11.95
N LYS A 162 -5.09 -12.63 12.84
CA LYS A 162 -4.86 -12.34 14.27
C LYS A 162 -3.50 -11.67 14.56
N GLU A 163 -2.55 -11.78 13.65
CA GLU A 163 -1.30 -11.02 13.71
C GLU A 163 -1.53 -9.56 13.31
N VAL A 164 -2.42 -9.33 12.34
CA VAL A 164 -2.81 -7.99 11.89
C VAL A 164 -3.81 -7.33 12.83
N CYS A 165 -4.80 -8.09 13.31
CA CYS A 165 -5.89 -7.63 14.18
C CYS A 165 -6.18 -8.66 15.28
N PRO A 166 -5.47 -8.63 16.39
CA PRO A 166 -5.73 -9.50 17.52
C PRO A 166 -7.11 -9.22 18.14
N ASP A 167 -7.73 -10.27 18.70
CA ASP A 167 -9.05 -10.16 19.34
C ASP A 167 -9.03 -9.12 20.48
N GLU A 168 -7.94 -9.09 21.25
CA GLU A 168 -7.69 -8.15 22.35
C GLU A 168 -6.39 -7.38 22.09
N PRO A 169 -6.43 -6.31 21.28
CA PRO A 169 -5.25 -5.47 21.02
C PRO A 169 -4.83 -4.71 22.29
N SER A 170 -3.53 -4.49 22.44
CA SER A 170 -3.02 -3.67 23.55
C SER A 170 -3.45 -2.19 23.39
N PRO A 171 -3.44 -1.41 24.48
CA PRO A 171 -3.69 0.03 24.41
C PRO A 171 -2.76 0.74 23.39
N GLU A 172 -1.48 0.37 23.38
CA GLU A 172 -0.48 0.91 22.45
C GLU A 172 -0.83 0.58 20.99
N GLN A 173 -1.32 -0.64 20.72
CA GLN A 173 -1.76 -1.03 19.40
C GLN A 173 -2.99 -0.24 18.94
N LEU A 174 -3.95 -0.02 19.85
CA LEU A 174 -5.13 0.80 19.53
C LEU A 174 -4.73 2.25 19.23
N GLU A 175 -3.82 2.83 20.02
CA GLU A 175 -3.31 4.18 19.80
C GLU A 175 -2.57 4.28 18.46
N LEU A 176 -1.74 3.28 18.13
CA LEU A 176 -1.03 3.23 16.84
C LEU A 176 -2.01 3.23 15.65
N TRP A 177 -3.07 2.43 15.71
CA TRP A 177 -4.07 2.39 14.64
C TRP A 177 -4.88 3.68 14.51
N GLU A 178 -5.29 4.29 15.63
CA GLU A 178 -6.02 5.57 15.59
C GLU A 178 -5.10 6.71 15.07
N SER A 179 -3.82 6.71 15.45
CA SER A 179 -2.82 7.64 14.91
C SER A 179 -2.59 7.44 13.41
N ALA A 180 -2.49 6.19 12.95
CA ALA A 180 -2.38 5.89 11.52
C ALA A 180 -3.60 6.38 10.74
N LYS A 181 -4.81 6.15 11.28
CA LYS A 181 -6.07 6.67 10.71
C LYS A 181 -6.04 8.20 10.62
N GLU A 182 -5.60 8.90 11.67
CA GLU A 182 -5.48 10.36 11.67
C GLU A 182 -4.52 10.85 10.58
N SER A 183 -3.37 10.22 10.45
CA SER A 183 -2.36 10.53 9.43
C SER A 183 -2.88 10.30 8.01
N ALA A 184 -3.58 9.17 7.79
CA ALA A 184 -4.26 8.90 6.52
C ALA A 184 -5.31 9.97 6.21
N CYS A 185 -6.09 10.37 7.23
CA CYS A 185 -7.09 11.43 7.12
C CYS A 185 -6.51 12.73 6.60
N ARG A 186 -5.39 13.15 7.15
CA ARG A 186 -4.75 14.42 6.83
C ARG A 186 -4.50 14.58 5.33
N VAL A 187 -4.07 13.51 4.65
CA VAL A 187 -3.71 13.55 3.23
C VAL A 187 -4.83 13.15 2.28
N SER A 188 -5.87 12.47 2.78
CA SER A 188 -6.94 11.86 1.96
C SER A 188 -8.36 12.37 2.22
N TRP A 189 -8.51 13.38 3.07
CA TRP A 189 -9.81 13.89 3.50
C TRP A 189 -10.63 14.59 2.40
N ARG A 190 -9.98 15.33 1.49
CA ARG A 190 -10.74 16.24 0.60
C ARG A 190 -10.17 16.31 -0.82
N PRO A 191 -10.86 15.69 -1.77
CA PRO A 191 -12.01 14.78 -1.66
C PRO A 191 -11.62 13.46 -0.98
N TYR A 192 -12.59 12.85 -0.30
CA TYR A 192 -12.34 11.64 0.48
C TYR A 192 -11.82 10.48 -0.39
N MET A 193 -10.61 10.03 -0.06
CA MET A 193 -9.93 8.86 -0.63
C MET A 193 -9.83 8.82 -2.16
N HIS A 194 -10.01 9.96 -2.87
CA HIS A 194 -9.82 10.01 -4.32
C HIS A 194 -9.42 11.39 -4.82
N TYR A 195 -8.81 11.42 -6.00
CA TYR A 195 -8.54 12.66 -6.73
C TYR A 195 -9.30 12.65 -8.06
N PRO A 196 -10.27 13.57 -8.29
CA PRO A 196 -11.14 13.54 -9.46
C PRO A 196 -10.41 13.63 -10.80
N ALA A 197 -9.24 14.23 -10.83
CA ALA A 197 -8.44 14.35 -12.06
C ALA A 197 -7.48 13.17 -12.29
N LEU A 198 -7.26 12.27 -11.30
CA LEU A 198 -6.32 11.17 -11.45
C LEU A 198 -6.62 10.29 -12.68
N PRO A 199 -7.88 9.87 -12.98
CA PRO A 199 -8.17 9.08 -14.17
C PRO A 199 -7.75 9.76 -15.48
N GLN A 200 -7.71 11.09 -15.52
CA GLN A 200 -7.27 11.86 -16.68
C GLN A 200 -5.74 11.91 -16.82
N LEU A 201 -5.01 11.65 -15.73
CA LEU A 201 -3.55 11.64 -15.69
C LEU A 201 -2.97 10.25 -15.94
N LEU A 202 -3.68 9.19 -15.56
CA LEU A 202 -3.25 7.80 -15.69
C LEU A 202 -2.82 7.37 -17.12
N PRO A 203 -3.36 7.93 -18.23
CA PRO A 203 -2.85 7.64 -19.58
C PRO A 203 -1.37 7.98 -19.81
N ARG A 204 -0.76 8.79 -18.93
CA ARG A 204 0.69 9.06 -18.96
C ARG A 204 1.52 7.80 -18.69
N LEU A 205 0.94 6.80 -18.01
CA LEU A 205 1.60 5.55 -17.65
C LEU A 205 1.69 4.53 -18.79
N LYS A 206 1.34 4.89 -20.02
CA LYS A 206 1.32 4.00 -21.20
C LYS A 206 2.61 3.21 -21.50
N ARG A 207 3.73 3.59 -20.89
CA ARG A 207 5.03 2.91 -21.01
C ARG A 207 5.50 2.25 -19.72
N LEU A 208 4.78 2.44 -18.63
CA LEU A 208 5.08 1.83 -17.34
C LEU A 208 4.27 0.54 -17.22
N PRO A 209 4.91 -0.63 -17.25
CA PRO A 209 4.20 -1.88 -17.00
C PRO A 209 3.43 -1.80 -15.69
N THR A 210 2.12 -2.03 -15.74
CA THR A 210 1.25 -1.86 -14.57
C THR A 210 0.35 -3.08 -14.41
N LYS A 211 0.36 -3.64 -13.21
CA LYS A 211 -0.54 -4.69 -12.77
C LYS A 211 -1.48 -4.15 -11.70
N ILE A 212 -2.74 -4.50 -11.79
CA ILE A 212 -3.78 -4.12 -10.84
C ILE A 212 -4.33 -5.41 -10.26
N ILE A 213 -4.38 -5.53 -8.95
CA ILE A 213 -4.88 -6.71 -8.22
C ILE A 213 -6.00 -6.26 -7.28
N TRP A 214 -7.13 -6.96 -7.30
CA TRP A 214 -8.30 -6.58 -6.53
C TRP A 214 -9.07 -7.78 -6.00
N GLY A 215 -9.56 -7.69 -4.75
CA GLY A 215 -10.58 -8.61 -4.26
C GLY A 215 -11.93 -8.29 -4.92
N ARG A 216 -12.66 -9.33 -5.35
CA ARG A 216 -13.98 -9.12 -5.98
C ARG A 216 -14.98 -8.54 -5.02
N GLU A 217 -14.92 -8.98 -3.79
CA GLU A 217 -15.83 -8.59 -2.70
C GLU A 217 -15.22 -7.54 -1.78
N ASP A 218 -14.30 -6.72 -2.30
CA ASP A 218 -13.63 -5.66 -1.54
C ASP A 218 -14.65 -4.71 -0.89
N PRO A 219 -14.75 -4.72 0.46
CA PRO A 219 -15.71 -3.91 1.20
C PRO A 219 -15.20 -2.49 1.48
N ILE A 220 -13.93 -2.21 1.22
CA ILE A 220 -13.28 -0.92 1.51
C ILE A 220 -13.26 -0.05 0.24
N VAL A 221 -12.64 -0.55 -0.83
CA VAL A 221 -12.61 0.14 -2.12
C VAL A 221 -13.25 -0.77 -3.17
N PRO A 222 -14.47 -0.47 -3.62
CA PRO A 222 -15.19 -1.31 -4.56
C PRO A 222 -14.37 -1.65 -5.81
N VAL A 223 -14.48 -2.89 -6.28
CA VAL A 223 -13.74 -3.42 -7.45
C VAL A 223 -13.89 -2.56 -8.71
N SER A 224 -14.98 -1.81 -8.84
CA SER A 224 -15.19 -0.85 -9.94
C SER A 224 -14.12 0.26 -9.99
N ALA A 225 -13.44 0.55 -8.89
CA ALA A 225 -12.28 1.43 -8.88
C ALA A 225 -11.08 0.78 -9.60
N GLY A 226 -10.84 -0.51 -9.39
CA GLY A 226 -9.83 -1.27 -10.14
C GLY A 226 -10.09 -1.30 -11.64
N GLU A 227 -11.35 -1.42 -12.04
CA GLU A 227 -11.76 -1.35 -13.45
C GLU A 227 -11.50 0.04 -14.06
N ILE A 228 -11.70 1.12 -13.27
CA ILE A 228 -11.36 2.49 -13.71
C ILE A 228 -9.84 2.65 -13.88
N TYR A 229 -9.03 2.15 -12.95
CA TYR A 229 -7.59 2.14 -13.10
C TYR A 229 -7.17 1.40 -14.37
N HIS A 230 -7.68 0.19 -14.58
CA HIS A 230 -7.37 -0.61 -15.77
C HIS A 230 -7.79 0.08 -17.07
N LYS A 231 -8.98 0.64 -17.13
CA LYS A 231 -9.47 1.40 -18.30
C LYS A 231 -8.62 2.64 -18.58
N SER A 232 -8.08 3.27 -17.53
CA SER A 232 -7.35 4.54 -17.62
C SER A 232 -5.85 4.37 -17.87
N ILE A 233 -5.26 3.21 -17.54
CA ILE A 233 -3.83 2.92 -17.75
C ILE A 233 -3.65 2.03 -18.98
N PRO A 234 -3.21 2.58 -20.13
CA PRO A 234 -3.04 1.78 -21.33
C PRO A 234 -2.00 0.67 -21.16
N GLY A 235 -2.36 -0.56 -21.48
CA GLY A 235 -1.46 -1.71 -21.38
C GLY A 235 -1.35 -2.34 -19.99
N SER A 236 -2.11 -1.86 -19.00
CA SER A 236 -2.19 -2.51 -17.69
C SER A 236 -2.90 -3.87 -17.78
N SER A 237 -2.67 -4.72 -16.80
CA SER A 237 -3.47 -5.94 -16.55
C SER A 237 -4.27 -5.78 -15.26
N LEU A 238 -5.46 -6.36 -15.22
CA LEU A 238 -6.31 -6.41 -14.03
C LEU A 238 -6.60 -7.86 -13.67
N ASP A 239 -6.22 -8.27 -12.47
CA ASP A 239 -6.53 -9.57 -11.90
C ASP A 239 -7.51 -9.36 -10.72
N ILE A 240 -8.69 -9.97 -10.83
CA ILE A 240 -9.73 -9.91 -9.80
C ILE A 240 -9.80 -11.27 -9.12
N ILE A 241 -9.46 -11.29 -7.83
CA ILE A 241 -9.43 -12.49 -6.99
C ILE A 241 -10.83 -12.71 -6.41
N ASN A 242 -11.43 -13.86 -6.67
CA ASN A 242 -12.76 -14.19 -6.15
C ASN A 242 -12.69 -14.62 -4.67
N GLN A 243 -13.77 -14.42 -3.94
CA GLN A 243 -13.86 -14.72 -2.50
C GLN A 243 -12.72 -14.06 -1.73
N CYS A 244 -12.51 -12.77 -2.00
CA CYS A 244 -11.44 -11.97 -1.44
C CYS A 244 -11.94 -10.54 -1.20
N GLY A 245 -11.67 -10.02 -0.01
CA GLY A 245 -11.93 -8.65 0.38
C GLY A 245 -10.81 -7.70 -0.03
N HIS A 246 -10.49 -6.75 0.84
CA HIS A 246 -9.55 -5.67 0.57
C HIS A 246 -8.07 -6.07 0.69
N ARG A 247 -7.79 -7.19 1.35
CA ARG A 247 -6.43 -7.63 1.71
C ARG A 247 -6.02 -8.93 1.00
N PRO A 248 -5.91 -8.96 -0.34
CA PRO A 248 -5.55 -10.17 -1.07
C PRO A 248 -4.21 -10.76 -0.64
N GLU A 249 -3.29 -9.94 -0.14
CA GLU A 249 -1.96 -10.33 0.35
C GLU A 249 -2.01 -11.28 1.55
N ILE A 250 -3.10 -11.25 2.34
CA ILE A 250 -3.32 -12.17 3.48
C ILE A 250 -4.50 -13.11 3.27
N GLU A 251 -5.55 -12.70 2.55
CA GLU A 251 -6.74 -13.53 2.30
C GLU A 251 -6.48 -14.63 1.26
N LYS A 252 -5.69 -14.33 0.24
CA LYS A 252 -5.34 -15.21 -0.88
C LYS A 252 -3.84 -15.17 -1.16
N THR A 253 -3.05 -15.32 -0.12
CA THR A 253 -1.60 -15.09 -0.09
C THR A 253 -0.86 -15.79 -1.23
N ASP A 254 -1.14 -17.08 -1.50
CA ASP A 254 -0.44 -17.84 -2.55
C ASP A 254 -0.77 -17.31 -3.96
N GLU A 255 -2.03 -16.98 -4.22
CA GLU A 255 -2.48 -16.40 -5.49
C GLU A 255 -1.88 -15.01 -5.67
N PHE A 256 -1.95 -14.15 -4.65
CA PHE A 256 -1.35 -12.82 -4.64
C PHE A 256 0.16 -12.87 -4.94
N ILE A 257 0.92 -13.72 -4.23
CA ILE A 257 2.37 -13.88 -4.45
C ILE A 257 2.65 -14.34 -5.88
N GLY A 258 1.88 -15.30 -6.40
CA GLY A 258 2.02 -15.79 -7.76
C GLY A 258 1.84 -14.68 -8.80
N LEU A 259 0.80 -13.84 -8.64
CA LEU A 259 0.52 -12.70 -9.50
C LEU A 259 1.64 -11.64 -9.45
N VAL A 260 2.13 -11.30 -8.26
CA VAL A 260 3.19 -10.30 -8.07
C VAL A 260 4.51 -10.83 -8.64
N LYS A 261 4.97 -12.03 -8.23
CA LYS A 261 6.24 -12.60 -8.72
C LYS A 261 6.23 -12.81 -10.23
N GLY A 262 5.14 -13.34 -10.79
CA GLY A 262 5.01 -13.53 -12.22
C GLY A 262 5.15 -12.23 -13.01
N PHE A 263 4.57 -11.13 -12.50
CA PHE A 263 4.67 -9.81 -13.11
C PHE A 263 6.06 -9.17 -12.94
N LEU A 264 6.69 -9.33 -11.79
CA LEU A 264 8.02 -8.75 -11.53
C LEU A 264 9.16 -9.46 -12.25
N THR A 265 8.92 -10.64 -12.83
CA THR A 265 9.90 -11.42 -13.60
C THR A 265 9.69 -11.38 -15.11
N SER A 266 8.56 -10.78 -15.58
CA SER A 266 8.21 -10.65 -17.00
C SER A 266 9.01 -9.56 -17.73
#